data_8e41f415facb9c0004a79bf755e7f232
#
_entry.id   8e41f415facb9c0004a79bf755e7f232
#
_cell.length_a   1.000
_cell.length_b   1.000
_cell.length_c   1.000
_cell.angle_alpha   90.00
_cell.angle_beta   90.00
_cell.angle_gamma   90.00
#
_symmetry.space_group_name_H-M   'P 1'
#
loop_
_entity.id
_entity.type
_entity.pdbx_description
1 polymer ?
#
loop_
_entity_poly.entity_id
_entity_poly.type
_entity_poly.pdbx_seq_one_letter_code
_entity_poly.pdbx_strand_id
1 'polypeptide(L)'
;MHSTRFQRLHRRFGAALMPSRIAFLAVLLYLISLIPIFLFSSYCHPLADDFTYGLLVHRAVVSGGGIPKILSAAAETVRDYYFTWQGTFSAIFLFALQPGAFSESAYFLTPFIIIGCLSLSTFVLMHFVYCRLLGGKSSQAVILSALTLLLSVQMVTNQAQAFYWFNGASYYAVFYSFSLLFFAGIGTLLLDAGKKVHPVLTGCCALLAVLIGGGNYSTALTTSFIASVLCAAWLFFKKPGRFRLAVILLILLVSFAISVLAPGNAVRAAREASISPVLAILLSLSNAVIWVMSWVNLPQIVLFAIAGVFFYCLPDRRILPFRHPVLASILIFGLYASQYTPPLYAMGYIGSGRQINIYCYSSYWCIFAILYYWINWFKHTRSEPSGLPAFLAVPSHRAAFFLAGILMLAVGLVGPEDPLPSLQRLTSGKAITAIVDGSADRHKQAYQERLELLLTPSDVCVLPGLLPPCPPFEDDLLAASEDDGEYWQNEALAEYFNHKKVVLDAAG
;
A
#
# COMPACT_ATOMS: atom_id res chain seq x y z
N MET A 1 19.95 -9.20 -52.79
CA MET A 1 19.07 -10.02 -51.92
C MET A 1 19.31 -9.84 -50.42
N HIS A 2 20.47 -9.39 -49.96
CA HIS A 2 20.76 -9.20 -48.52
C HIS A 2 20.05 -7.96 -47.89
N SER A 3 19.77 -6.88 -48.67
CA SER A 3 19.18 -5.68 -48.14
C SER A 3 17.72 -5.83 -47.69
N THR A 4 16.95 -6.68 -48.32
CA THR A 4 15.51 -6.91 -48.00
C THR A 4 15.29 -7.74 -46.74
N ARG A 5 16.21 -8.64 -46.37
CA ARG A 5 16.16 -9.44 -45.16
C ARG A 5 16.48 -8.58 -43.92
N PHE A 6 17.51 -7.74 -44.04
CA PHE A 6 17.91 -6.82 -42.98
C PHE A 6 16.85 -5.74 -42.73
N GLN A 7 16.22 -5.19 -43.77
CA GLN A 7 15.11 -4.23 -43.67
C GLN A 7 13.84 -4.89 -43.06
N ARG A 8 13.54 -6.15 -43.38
CA ARG A 8 12.44 -6.90 -42.73
C ARG A 8 12.74 -7.20 -41.26
N LEU A 9 13.98 -7.57 -40.93
CA LEU A 9 14.41 -7.76 -39.54
C LEU A 9 14.31 -6.44 -38.75
N HIS A 10 14.80 -5.35 -39.32
CA HIS A 10 14.75 -4.03 -38.70
C HIS A 10 13.32 -3.51 -38.49
N ARG A 11 12.41 -3.74 -39.47
CA ARG A 11 10.97 -3.46 -39.31
C ARG A 11 10.30 -4.36 -38.26
N ARG A 12 10.66 -5.64 -38.20
CA ARG A 12 10.13 -6.57 -37.16
C ARG A 12 10.64 -6.21 -35.76
N PHE A 13 11.91 -5.86 -35.63
CA PHE A 13 12.47 -5.35 -34.38
C PHE A 13 11.84 -4.01 -33.98
N GLY A 14 11.72 -3.07 -34.91
CA GLY A 14 11.05 -1.80 -34.64
C GLY A 14 9.57 -1.96 -34.24
N ALA A 15 8.88 -2.95 -34.81
CA ALA A 15 7.50 -3.29 -34.43
C ALA A 15 7.42 -4.01 -33.06
N ALA A 16 8.44 -4.85 -32.72
CA ALA A 16 8.51 -5.49 -31.41
C ALA A 16 8.79 -4.49 -30.27
N LEU A 17 9.52 -3.41 -30.58
CA LEU A 17 9.88 -2.32 -29.66
C LEU A 17 8.84 -1.20 -29.57
N MET A 18 7.62 -1.42 -30.03
CA MET A 18 6.55 -0.42 -29.85
C MET A 18 6.26 -0.20 -28.36
N PRO A 19 6.14 1.05 -27.88
CA PRO A 19 5.89 1.36 -26.48
C PRO A 19 4.67 0.63 -25.87
N SER A 20 3.64 0.36 -26.67
CA SER A 20 2.45 -0.40 -26.26
C SER A 20 2.76 -1.88 -25.98
N ARG A 21 3.65 -2.49 -26.74
CA ARG A 21 4.06 -3.89 -26.49
C ARG A 21 4.95 -4.02 -25.26
N ILE A 22 5.82 -3.03 -25.03
CA ILE A 22 6.63 -2.96 -23.81
C ILE A 22 5.73 -2.76 -22.60
N ALA A 23 4.70 -1.91 -22.70
CA ALA A 23 3.71 -1.74 -21.66
C ALA A 23 2.94 -3.06 -21.37
N PHE A 24 2.55 -3.79 -22.40
CA PHE A 24 1.93 -5.11 -22.25
C PHE A 24 2.85 -6.10 -21.54
N LEU A 25 4.13 -6.17 -21.92
CA LEU A 25 5.12 -7.03 -21.28
C LEU A 25 5.35 -6.67 -19.81
N ALA A 26 5.40 -5.40 -19.47
CA ALA A 26 5.54 -4.95 -18.08
C ALA A 26 4.33 -5.35 -17.23
N VAL A 27 3.10 -5.18 -17.76
CA VAL A 27 1.87 -5.65 -17.08
C VAL A 27 1.84 -7.16 -16.97
N LEU A 28 2.21 -7.89 -18.03
CA LEU A 28 2.26 -9.34 -18.03
C LEU A 28 3.24 -9.87 -16.99
N LEU A 29 4.44 -9.27 -16.90
CA LEU A 29 5.43 -9.61 -15.88
C LEU A 29 4.87 -9.40 -14.47
N TYR A 30 4.22 -8.26 -14.23
CA TYR A 30 3.56 -7.98 -12.97
C TYR A 30 2.49 -9.04 -12.65
N LEU A 31 1.58 -9.32 -13.58
CA LEU A 31 0.49 -10.30 -13.37
C LEU A 31 1.02 -11.72 -13.14
N ILE A 32 2.02 -12.16 -13.90
CA ILE A 32 2.68 -13.47 -13.69
C ILE A 32 3.28 -13.54 -12.28
N SER A 33 3.90 -12.44 -11.83
CA SER A 33 4.50 -12.39 -10.49
C SER A 33 3.48 -12.49 -9.35
N LEU A 34 2.20 -12.22 -9.61
CA LEU A 34 1.12 -12.36 -8.61
C LEU A 34 0.59 -13.79 -8.48
N ILE A 35 0.79 -14.65 -9.49
CA ILE A 35 0.23 -16.01 -9.51
C ILE A 35 0.59 -16.79 -8.24
N PRO A 36 1.87 -16.87 -7.81
CA PRO A 36 2.20 -17.61 -6.59
C PRO A 36 1.55 -17.03 -5.33
N ILE A 37 1.42 -15.70 -5.24
CA ILE A 37 0.80 -15.01 -4.10
C ILE A 37 -0.69 -15.39 -4.00
N PHE A 38 -1.38 -15.42 -5.14
CA PHE A 38 -2.79 -15.80 -5.19
C PHE A 38 -3.01 -17.31 -5.02
N LEU A 39 -2.10 -18.15 -5.48
CA LEU A 39 -2.14 -19.59 -5.17
C LEU A 39 -1.97 -19.83 -3.66
N PHE A 40 -1.02 -19.12 -3.03
CA PHE A 40 -0.79 -19.22 -1.60
C PHE A 40 -1.95 -18.66 -0.76
N SER A 41 -2.83 -17.82 -1.33
CA SER A 41 -3.98 -17.27 -0.60
C SER A 41 -4.94 -18.32 -0.02
N SER A 42 -4.97 -19.53 -0.63
CA SER A 42 -5.79 -20.66 -0.13
C SER A 42 -5.32 -21.24 1.21
N TYR A 43 -4.17 -20.81 1.70
CA TYR A 43 -3.61 -21.16 3.01
C TYR A 43 -3.87 -20.06 4.06
N CYS A 44 -4.37 -18.89 3.64
CA CYS A 44 -4.67 -17.77 4.54
C CYS A 44 -5.84 -18.09 5.48
N HIS A 45 -5.73 -17.64 6.70
CA HIS A 45 -6.75 -17.76 7.74
C HIS A 45 -6.80 -16.49 8.61
N PRO A 46 -7.91 -16.23 9.32
CA PRO A 46 -7.99 -15.13 10.28
C PRO A 46 -6.93 -15.23 11.37
N LEU A 47 -6.45 -14.09 11.84
CA LEU A 47 -5.38 -13.97 12.82
C LEU A 47 -5.64 -12.80 13.78
N ALA A 48 -5.36 -13.00 15.06
CA ALA A 48 -5.33 -11.95 16.08
C ALA A 48 -6.56 -11.01 16.05
N ASP A 49 -6.36 -9.76 15.65
CA ASP A 49 -7.39 -8.71 15.58
C ASP A 49 -8.60 -9.06 14.69
N ASP A 50 -8.46 -10.00 13.76
CA ASP A 50 -9.57 -10.41 12.90
C ASP A 50 -10.70 -11.04 13.72
N PHE A 51 -10.38 -11.83 14.73
CA PHE A 51 -11.38 -12.42 15.63
C PHE A 51 -12.06 -11.35 16.49
N THR A 52 -11.29 -10.39 16.99
CA THR A 52 -11.79 -9.34 17.87
C THR A 52 -12.75 -8.40 17.13
N TYR A 53 -12.30 -7.82 15.99
CA TYR A 53 -13.12 -6.88 15.24
C TYR A 53 -14.24 -7.54 14.44
N GLY A 54 -14.06 -8.79 14.00
CA GLY A 54 -15.05 -9.54 13.24
C GLY A 54 -16.19 -10.14 14.07
N LEU A 55 -16.07 -10.18 15.38
CA LEU A 55 -16.97 -10.92 16.30
C LEU A 55 -18.45 -10.63 16.10
N LEU A 56 -18.86 -9.36 16.18
CA LEU A 56 -20.29 -8.99 16.11
C LEU A 56 -20.87 -9.27 14.72
N VAL A 57 -20.09 -9.04 13.66
CA VAL A 57 -20.49 -9.37 12.29
C VAL A 57 -20.61 -10.88 12.12
N HIS A 58 -19.64 -11.64 12.62
CA HIS A 58 -19.69 -13.11 12.60
C HIS A 58 -20.97 -13.63 13.28
N ARG A 59 -21.27 -13.17 14.49
CA ARG A 59 -22.51 -13.53 15.20
C ARG A 59 -23.78 -13.15 14.42
N ALA A 60 -23.78 -11.99 13.74
CA ALA A 60 -24.88 -11.57 12.89
C ALA A 60 -25.04 -12.49 11.67
N VAL A 61 -23.96 -12.92 11.04
CA VAL A 61 -23.96 -13.85 9.89
C VAL A 61 -24.44 -15.24 10.33
N VAL A 62 -23.86 -15.82 11.37
CA VAL A 62 -24.22 -17.17 11.87
C VAL A 62 -25.70 -17.23 12.31
N SER A 63 -26.24 -16.16 12.88
CA SER A 63 -27.67 -16.07 13.22
C SER A 63 -28.60 -15.84 12.03
N GLY A 64 -28.11 -15.92 10.78
CA GLY A 64 -28.90 -15.72 9.57
C GLY A 64 -29.34 -14.26 9.34
N GLY A 65 -28.63 -13.28 9.91
CA GLY A 65 -28.91 -11.88 9.77
C GLY A 65 -28.70 -11.39 8.34
N GLY A 66 -29.65 -10.61 7.80
CA GLY A 66 -29.49 -9.96 6.49
C GLY A 66 -28.52 -8.77 6.55
N ILE A 67 -28.24 -8.16 5.38
CA ILE A 67 -27.33 -7.02 5.22
C ILE A 67 -27.55 -5.92 6.27
N PRO A 68 -28.79 -5.47 6.62
CA PRO A 68 -28.98 -4.43 7.63
C PRO A 68 -28.46 -4.84 9.01
N LYS A 69 -28.62 -6.10 9.43
CA LYS A 69 -28.12 -6.59 10.71
C LYS A 69 -26.59 -6.65 10.75
N ILE A 70 -25.96 -7.06 9.63
CA ILE A 70 -24.52 -7.09 9.45
C ILE A 70 -23.93 -5.67 9.54
N LEU A 71 -24.53 -4.70 8.84
CA LEU A 71 -24.08 -3.31 8.88
C LEU A 71 -24.29 -2.69 10.25
N SER A 72 -25.37 -3.02 10.96
CA SER A 72 -25.60 -2.59 12.34
C SER A 72 -24.54 -3.16 13.29
N ALA A 73 -24.19 -4.43 13.15
CA ALA A 73 -23.13 -5.06 13.94
C ALA A 73 -21.76 -4.41 13.70
N ALA A 74 -21.42 -4.12 12.44
CA ALA A 74 -20.20 -3.39 12.11
C ALA A 74 -20.19 -1.97 12.70
N ALA A 75 -21.33 -1.27 12.69
CA ALA A 75 -21.45 0.06 13.29
C ALA A 75 -21.36 0.01 14.83
N GLU A 76 -21.86 -1.06 15.46
CA GLU A 76 -21.72 -1.29 16.89
C GLU A 76 -20.25 -1.54 17.25
N THR A 77 -19.53 -2.37 16.52
CA THR A 77 -18.08 -2.54 16.68
C THR A 77 -17.34 -1.20 16.60
N VAL A 78 -17.68 -0.34 15.61
CA VAL A 78 -17.10 1.01 15.51
C VAL A 78 -17.37 1.82 16.76
N ARG A 79 -18.63 1.84 17.25
CA ARG A 79 -19.01 2.58 18.45
C ARG A 79 -18.21 2.13 19.66
N ASP A 80 -18.14 0.82 19.90
CA ASP A 80 -17.48 0.27 21.08
C ASP A 80 -15.99 0.62 21.09
N TYR A 81 -15.28 0.39 19.98
CA TYR A 81 -13.85 0.70 19.89
C TYR A 81 -13.55 2.20 19.87
N TYR A 82 -14.47 3.05 19.36
CA TYR A 82 -14.32 4.49 19.40
C TYR A 82 -14.19 5.04 20.83
N PHE A 83 -14.90 4.43 21.79
CA PHE A 83 -14.87 4.83 23.19
C PHE A 83 -13.81 4.08 24.01
N THR A 84 -13.44 2.85 23.60
CA THR A 84 -12.62 1.97 24.46
C THR A 84 -11.17 1.83 24.00
N TRP A 85 -10.86 2.10 22.70
CA TRP A 85 -9.54 1.79 22.16
C TRP A 85 -8.97 2.81 21.19
N GLN A 86 -9.66 3.12 20.08
CA GLN A 86 -9.14 4.02 19.04
C GLN A 86 -10.24 4.66 18.19
N GLY A 87 -9.99 5.88 17.70
CA GLY A 87 -10.95 6.66 16.94
C GLY A 87 -10.99 6.39 15.43
N THR A 88 -10.29 5.40 14.91
CA THR A 88 -10.19 5.15 13.45
C THR A 88 -11.45 4.45 12.91
N PHE A 89 -12.58 5.14 12.96
CA PHE A 89 -13.92 4.60 12.73
C PHE A 89 -14.09 3.93 11.35
N SER A 90 -13.51 4.48 10.28
CA SER A 90 -13.58 3.87 8.94
C SER A 90 -12.77 2.58 8.85
N ALA A 91 -11.61 2.54 9.54
CA ALA A 91 -10.79 1.35 9.58
C ALA A 91 -11.47 0.23 10.37
N ILE A 92 -12.01 0.53 11.55
CA ILE A 92 -12.74 -0.44 12.39
C ILE A 92 -13.96 -0.99 11.64
N PHE A 93 -14.69 -0.14 10.91
CA PHE A 93 -15.81 -0.59 10.08
C PHE A 93 -15.35 -1.60 9.02
N LEU A 94 -14.20 -1.35 8.37
CA LEU A 94 -13.62 -2.27 7.39
C LEU A 94 -13.15 -3.57 8.06
N PHE A 95 -12.55 -3.52 9.24
CA PHE A 95 -12.10 -4.67 10.01
C PHE A 95 -13.27 -5.58 10.42
N ALA A 96 -14.37 -4.99 10.86
CA ALA A 96 -15.57 -5.76 11.20
C ALA A 96 -16.13 -6.54 10.02
N LEU A 97 -15.95 -6.04 8.80
CA LEU A 97 -16.39 -6.65 7.54
C LEU A 97 -15.30 -7.51 6.87
N GLN A 98 -14.28 -7.94 7.62
CA GLN A 98 -13.23 -8.81 7.07
C GLN A 98 -13.81 -10.14 6.55
N PRO A 99 -13.18 -10.76 5.50
CA PRO A 99 -13.78 -11.93 4.84
C PRO A 99 -14.06 -13.12 5.77
N GLY A 100 -13.21 -13.39 6.77
CA GLY A 100 -13.36 -14.47 7.71
C GLY A 100 -14.58 -14.33 8.65
N ALA A 101 -15.07 -13.10 8.87
CA ALA A 101 -16.31 -12.89 9.64
C ALA A 101 -17.55 -13.46 8.93
N PHE A 102 -17.50 -13.55 7.59
CA PHE A 102 -18.58 -14.16 6.79
C PHE A 102 -18.41 -15.67 6.62
N SER A 103 -17.20 -16.11 6.37
CA SER A 103 -16.83 -17.53 6.25
C SER A 103 -15.32 -17.67 6.36
N GLU A 104 -14.87 -18.67 7.10
CA GLU A 104 -13.45 -19.07 7.17
C GLU A 104 -12.87 -19.23 5.75
N SER A 105 -13.60 -19.95 4.90
CA SER A 105 -13.18 -20.20 3.51
C SER A 105 -13.10 -18.95 2.64
N ALA A 106 -13.74 -17.84 3.01
CA ALA A 106 -13.68 -16.58 2.27
C ALA A 106 -12.39 -15.79 2.54
N TYR A 107 -11.61 -16.17 3.55
CA TYR A 107 -10.41 -15.42 3.95
C TYR A 107 -9.34 -15.37 2.86
N PHE A 108 -9.33 -16.34 1.92
CA PHE A 108 -8.47 -16.33 0.73
C PHE A 108 -8.60 -15.05 -0.11
N LEU A 109 -9.71 -14.31 0.01
CA LEU A 109 -9.95 -13.07 -0.71
C LEU A 109 -9.01 -11.92 -0.25
N THR A 110 -8.39 -12.05 0.92
CA THR A 110 -7.55 -11.00 1.52
C THR A 110 -6.48 -10.47 0.55
N PRO A 111 -5.57 -11.27 -0.01
CA PRO A 111 -4.55 -10.77 -0.94
C PRO A 111 -5.16 -10.15 -2.21
N PHE A 112 -6.28 -10.66 -2.70
CA PHE A 112 -6.96 -10.12 -3.88
C PHE A 112 -7.49 -8.71 -3.63
N ILE A 113 -8.13 -8.50 -2.48
CA ILE A 113 -8.67 -7.19 -2.09
C ILE A 113 -7.52 -6.18 -1.94
N ILE A 114 -6.48 -6.52 -1.20
CA ILE A 114 -5.38 -5.62 -0.88
C ILE A 114 -4.57 -5.26 -2.13
N ILE A 115 -4.12 -6.25 -2.90
CA ILE A 115 -3.33 -6.05 -4.12
C ILE A 115 -4.20 -5.38 -5.21
N GLY A 116 -5.48 -5.72 -5.27
CA GLY A 116 -6.44 -5.09 -6.19
C GLY A 116 -6.59 -3.59 -5.93
N CYS A 117 -6.80 -3.19 -4.67
CA CYS A 117 -6.87 -1.78 -4.27
C CYS A 117 -5.57 -1.02 -4.57
N LEU A 118 -4.42 -1.60 -4.21
CA LEU A 118 -3.10 -1.00 -4.44
C LEU A 118 -2.82 -0.85 -5.94
N SER A 119 -3.15 -1.87 -6.75
CA SER A 119 -2.96 -1.84 -8.20
C SER A 119 -3.84 -0.78 -8.85
N LEU A 120 -5.15 -0.81 -8.60
CA LEU A 120 -6.09 0.15 -9.15
C LEU A 120 -5.68 1.59 -8.85
N SER A 121 -5.41 1.89 -7.58
CA SER A 121 -5.08 3.24 -7.14
C SER A 121 -3.76 3.74 -7.75
N THR A 122 -2.75 2.88 -7.86
CA THR A 122 -1.46 3.21 -8.47
C THR A 122 -1.61 3.50 -9.97
N PHE A 123 -2.34 2.65 -10.72
CA PHE A 123 -2.59 2.90 -12.15
C PHE A 123 -3.38 4.20 -12.36
N VAL A 124 -4.40 4.45 -11.55
CA VAL A 124 -5.24 5.66 -11.67
C VAL A 124 -4.43 6.93 -11.38
N LEU A 125 -3.68 6.96 -10.27
CA LEU A 125 -2.86 8.13 -9.94
C LEU A 125 -1.73 8.35 -10.95
N MET A 126 -1.03 7.27 -11.34
CA MET A 126 0.05 7.38 -12.33
C MET A 126 -0.49 7.88 -13.69
N HIS A 127 -1.63 7.37 -14.14
CA HIS A 127 -2.28 7.86 -15.36
C HIS A 127 -2.66 9.34 -15.23
N PHE A 128 -3.25 9.73 -14.10
CA PHE A 128 -3.58 11.13 -13.85
C PHE A 128 -2.33 12.02 -13.89
N VAL A 129 -1.31 11.69 -13.09
CA VAL A 129 -0.10 12.50 -12.99
C VAL A 129 0.64 12.51 -14.33
N TYR A 130 0.98 11.36 -14.87
CA TYR A 130 1.85 11.26 -16.03
C TYR A 130 1.18 11.72 -17.33
N CYS A 131 -0.09 11.34 -17.56
CA CYS A 131 -0.77 11.66 -18.82
C CYS A 131 -1.54 12.98 -18.78
N ARG A 132 -2.37 13.18 -17.75
CA ARG A 132 -3.24 14.36 -17.71
C ARG A 132 -2.51 15.63 -17.23
N LEU A 133 -1.73 15.50 -16.14
CA LEU A 133 -1.00 16.64 -15.59
C LEU A 133 0.27 16.95 -16.41
N LEU A 134 1.12 15.96 -16.65
CA LEU A 134 2.44 16.15 -17.29
C LEU A 134 2.40 16.00 -18.82
N GLY A 135 1.35 15.46 -19.40
CA GLY A 135 1.16 15.33 -20.86
C GLY A 135 1.94 14.20 -21.51
N GLY A 136 2.32 13.20 -20.72
CA GLY A 136 3.00 12.01 -21.20
C GLY A 136 2.05 11.01 -21.88
N LYS A 137 2.61 9.91 -22.39
CA LYS A 137 1.87 8.85 -23.11
C LYS A 137 1.36 7.79 -22.16
N SER A 138 0.15 7.26 -22.39
CA SER A 138 -0.47 6.21 -21.57
C SER A 138 0.39 4.95 -21.46
N SER A 139 1.09 4.53 -22.53
CA SER A 139 1.99 3.38 -22.47
C SER A 139 3.15 3.56 -21.48
N GLN A 140 3.67 4.76 -21.33
CA GLN A 140 4.72 5.07 -20.35
C GLN A 140 4.17 5.07 -18.93
N ALA A 141 2.98 5.65 -18.72
CA ALA A 141 2.30 5.59 -17.43
C ALA A 141 2.03 4.13 -17.01
N VAL A 142 1.58 3.27 -17.93
CA VAL A 142 1.35 1.84 -17.68
C VAL A 142 2.65 1.13 -17.31
N ILE A 143 3.77 1.39 -18.01
CA ILE A 143 5.07 0.80 -17.67
C ILE A 143 5.49 1.20 -16.26
N LEU A 144 5.45 2.51 -15.93
CA LEU A 144 5.81 2.99 -14.60
C LEU A 144 4.93 2.38 -13.51
N SER A 145 3.60 2.33 -13.74
CA SER A 145 2.68 1.69 -12.80
C SER A 145 3.01 0.23 -12.55
N ALA A 146 3.16 -0.55 -13.63
CA ALA A 146 3.42 -1.99 -13.55
C ALA A 146 4.75 -2.30 -12.86
N LEU A 147 5.82 -1.56 -13.17
CA LEU A 147 7.12 -1.75 -12.55
C LEU A 147 7.15 -1.29 -11.09
N THR A 148 6.49 -0.18 -10.76
CA THR A 148 6.35 0.29 -9.37
C THR A 148 5.58 -0.74 -8.55
N LEU A 149 4.46 -1.27 -9.06
CA LEU A 149 3.69 -2.32 -8.40
C LEU A 149 4.46 -3.63 -8.27
N LEU A 150 5.20 -4.03 -9.31
CA LEU A 150 6.05 -5.21 -9.25
C LEU A 150 7.02 -5.13 -8.07
N LEU A 151 7.73 -3.99 -7.91
CA LEU A 151 8.64 -3.80 -6.79
C LEU A 151 7.92 -3.68 -5.45
N SER A 152 6.81 -2.93 -5.41
CA SER A 152 6.01 -2.77 -4.19
C SER A 152 5.47 -4.10 -3.65
N VAL A 153 5.12 -5.04 -4.53
CA VAL A 153 4.57 -6.34 -4.13
C VAL A 153 5.67 -7.36 -3.89
N GLN A 154 6.68 -7.43 -4.77
CA GLN A 154 7.70 -8.46 -4.67
C GLN A 154 8.78 -8.19 -3.62
N MET A 155 9.06 -6.91 -3.35
CA MET A 155 10.11 -6.48 -2.42
C MET A 155 9.55 -5.77 -1.19
N VAL A 156 8.33 -6.10 -0.80
CA VAL A 156 7.70 -5.58 0.41
C VAL A 156 8.48 -6.02 1.66
N THR A 157 8.60 -5.14 2.64
CA THR A 157 9.41 -5.39 3.85
C THR A 157 8.83 -6.54 4.67
N ASN A 158 7.50 -6.56 4.85
CA ASN A 158 6.80 -7.63 5.56
C ASN A 158 5.57 -8.06 4.75
N GLN A 159 5.64 -9.26 4.12
CA GLN A 159 4.59 -9.77 3.25
C GLN A 159 3.36 -10.27 4.00
N ALA A 160 3.52 -10.83 5.21
CA ALA A 160 2.41 -11.29 6.03
C ALA A 160 1.48 -10.12 6.35
N GLN A 161 2.05 -9.05 6.89
CA GLN A 161 1.32 -7.82 7.22
C GLN A 161 0.97 -6.94 6.02
N ALA A 162 1.51 -7.25 4.82
CA ALA A 162 1.15 -6.54 3.59
C ALA A 162 -0.06 -7.15 2.89
N PHE A 163 -0.20 -8.50 2.89
CA PHE A 163 -1.13 -9.18 1.98
C PHE A 163 -1.95 -10.29 2.62
N TYR A 164 -1.48 -10.95 3.70
CA TYR A 164 -2.08 -12.19 4.18
C TYR A 164 -2.87 -12.04 5.48
N TRP A 165 -2.65 -11.00 6.25
CA TRP A 165 -3.43 -10.65 7.43
C TRP A 165 -4.34 -9.47 7.12
N PHE A 166 -5.68 -9.69 7.09
CA PHE A 166 -6.63 -8.71 6.59
C PHE A 166 -6.60 -7.39 7.37
N ASN A 167 -6.75 -7.42 8.69
CA ASN A 167 -6.80 -6.19 9.47
C ASN A 167 -5.48 -5.44 9.43
N GLY A 168 -4.36 -6.16 9.55
CA GLY A 168 -3.03 -5.58 9.42
C GLY A 168 -2.79 -4.93 8.05
N ALA A 169 -3.12 -5.63 6.96
CA ALA A 169 -2.90 -5.15 5.60
C ALA A 169 -3.88 -4.04 5.21
N SER A 170 -5.18 -4.21 5.49
CA SER A 170 -6.21 -3.27 5.05
C SER A 170 -6.09 -1.91 5.74
N TYR A 171 -5.72 -1.88 7.03
CA TYR A 171 -5.52 -0.65 7.78
C TYR A 171 -4.54 0.32 7.11
N TYR A 172 -3.54 -0.22 6.46
CA TYR A 172 -2.49 0.57 5.82
C TYR A 172 -2.68 0.63 4.30
N ALA A 173 -2.69 -0.51 3.61
CA ALA A 173 -2.66 -0.53 2.15
C ALA A 173 -3.96 -0.04 1.50
N VAL A 174 -5.15 -0.35 2.07
CA VAL A 174 -6.41 0.12 1.52
C VAL A 174 -6.58 1.62 1.73
N PHE A 175 -6.28 2.15 2.93
CA PHE A 175 -6.38 3.60 3.19
C PHE A 175 -5.33 4.39 2.42
N TYR A 176 -4.13 3.84 2.24
CA TYR A 176 -3.14 4.39 1.31
C TYR A 176 -3.68 4.44 -0.12
N SER A 177 -4.31 3.37 -0.59
CA SER A 177 -4.95 3.31 -1.91
C SER A 177 -6.06 4.36 -2.06
N PHE A 178 -6.87 4.57 -1.02
CA PHE A 178 -7.88 5.64 -1.00
C PHE A 178 -7.23 7.03 -1.12
N SER A 179 -6.09 7.26 -0.48
CA SER A 179 -5.33 8.50 -0.61
C SER A 179 -4.85 8.73 -2.05
N LEU A 180 -4.33 7.70 -2.73
CA LEU A 180 -3.92 7.81 -4.14
C LEU A 180 -5.12 8.13 -5.05
N LEU A 181 -6.26 7.45 -4.87
CA LEU A 181 -7.49 7.74 -5.61
C LEU A 181 -8.02 9.14 -5.32
N PHE A 182 -7.96 9.59 -4.06
CA PHE A 182 -8.33 10.93 -3.66
C PHE A 182 -7.52 11.98 -4.40
N PHE A 183 -6.19 11.87 -4.45
CA PHE A 183 -5.34 12.81 -5.18
C PHE A 183 -5.59 12.80 -6.69
N ALA A 184 -5.82 11.65 -7.29
CA ALA A 184 -6.22 11.57 -8.70
C ALA A 184 -7.58 12.25 -8.95
N GLY A 185 -8.54 12.05 -8.04
CA GLY A 185 -9.87 12.63 -8.09
C GLY A 185 -9.86 14.16 -7.96
N ILE A 186 -9.28 14.70 -6.87
CA ILE A 186 -9.21 16.15 -6.67
C ILE A 186 -8.37 16.81 -7.77
N GLY A 187 -7.28 16.21 -8.20
CA GLY A 187 -6.48 16.70 -9.31
C GLY A 187 -7.30 16.80 -10.61
N THR A 188 -8.14 15.79 -10.91
CA THR A 188 -9.07 15.81 -12.03
C THR A 188 -10.08 16.95 -11.92
N LEU A 189 -10.70 17.11 -10.74
CA LEU A 189 -11.65 18.20 -10.46
C LEU A 189 -11.02 19.58 -10.65
N LEU A 190 -9.75 19.73 -10.31
CA LEU A 190 -9.01 20.99 -10.45
C LEU A 190 -8.59 21.28 -11.90
N LEU A 191 -8.14 20.28 -12.65
CA LEU A 191 -7.78 20.45 -14.08
C LEU A 191 -9.01 20.74 -14.95
N ASP A 192 -10.16 20.20 -14.60
CA ASP A 192 -11.42 20.39 -15.35
C ASP A 192 -12.27 21.54 -14.79
N ALA A 193 -11.80 22.23 -13.74
CA ALA A 193 -12.53 23.34 -13.12
C ALA A 193 -12.77 24.48 -14.12
N GLY A 194 -14.02 24.88 -14.27
CA GLY A 194 -14.46 25.87 -15.26
C GLY A 194 -14.85 25.30 -16.62
N LYS A 195 -14.60 24.00 -16.89
CA LYS A 195 -14.95 23.33 -18.15
C LYS A 195 -16.15 22.39 -17.99
N LYS A 196 -16.15 21.59 -16.92
CA LYS A 196 -17.16 20.57 -16.63
C LYS A 196 -17.48 20.53 -15.14
N VAL A 197 -18.72 20.20 -14.83
CA VAL A 197 -19.15 19.83 -13.49
C VAL A 197 -19.13 18.31 -13.39
N HIS A 198 -18.49 17.79 -12.35
CA HIS A 198 -18.38 16.35 -12.10
C HIS A 198 -19.00 16.02 -10.72
N PRO A 199 -20.34 15.98 -10.59
CA PRO A 199 -20.99 15.80 -9.28
C PRO A 199 -20.66 14.43 -8.66
N VAL A 200 -20.70 13.37 -9.45
CA VAL A 200 -20.36 12.01 -8.99
C VAL A 200 -18.90 11.95 -8.49
N LEU A 201 -17.93 12.47 -9.27
CA LEU A 201 -16.53 12.49 -8.84
C LEU A 201 -16.33 13.35 -7.59
N THR A 202 -17.08 14.47 -7.47
CA THR A 202 -17.04 15.29 -6.25
C THR A 202 -17.56 14.52 -5.05
N GLY A 203 -18.67 13.78 -5.20
CA GLY A 203 -19.21 12.88 -4.18
C GLY A 203 -18.24 11.76 -3.79
N CYS A 204 -17.59 11.13 -4.79
CA CYS A 204 -16.54 10.13 -4.54
C CYS A 204 -15.36 10.71 -3.77
N CYS A 205 -14.89 11.92 -4.11
CA CYS A 205 -13.80 12.58 -3.38
C CYS A 205 -14.22 12.94 -1.94
N ALA A 206 -15.47 13.36 -1.72
CA ALA A 206 -16.01 13.63 -0.39
C ALA A 206 -16.10 12.34 0.45
N LEU A 207 -16.57 11.24 -0.14
CA LEU A 207 -16.58 9.92 0.51
C LEU A 207 -15.17 9.46 0.86
N LEU A 208 -14.22 9.54 -0.08
CA LEU A 208 -12.81 9.21 0.19
C LEU A 208 -12.24 10.08 1.29
N ALA A 209 -12.60 11.37 1.37
CA ALA A 209 -12.18 12.26 2.44
C ALA A 209 -12.68 11.78 3.82
N VAL A 210 -13.94 11.32 3.91
CA VAL A 210 -14.49 10.73 5.15
C VAL A 210 -13.72 9.45 5.51
N LEU A 211 -13.56 8.54 4.55
CA LEU A 211 -12.90 7.26 4.77
C LEU A 211 -11.44 7.44 5.20
N ILE A 212 -10.69 8.33 4.55
CA ILE A 212 -9.28 8.61 4.88
C ILE A 212 -9.17 9.24 6.28
N GLY A 213 -10.02 10.23 6.59
CA GLY A 213 -10.00 10.89 7.90
C GLY A 213 -10.29 9.94 9.06
N GLY A 214 -11.20 8.97 8.88
CA GLY A 214 -11.49 7.91 9.85
C GLY A 214 -10.60 6.66 9.72
N GLY A 215 -9.57 6.70 8.88
CA GLY A 215 -8.67 5.59 8.60
C GLY A 215 -7.38 5.64 9.41
N ASN A 216 -6.28 5.21 8.77
CA ASN A 216 -4.95 5.20 9.37
C ASN A 216 -4.42 6.61 9.64
N TYR A 217 -3.94 6.88 10.85
CA TYR A 217 -3.46 8.21 11.25
C TYR A 217 -2.32 8.76 10.39
N SER A 218 -1.34 7.92 10.01
CA SER A 218 -0.21 8.35 9.17
C SER A 218 -0.69 8.76 7.78
N THR A 219 -1.58 7.98 7.17
CA THR A 219 -2.17 8.27 5.87
C THR A 219 -3.07 9.50 5.92
N ALA A 220 -3.93 9.60 6.95
CA ALA A 220 -4.84 10.73 7.14
C ALA A 220 -4.08 12.05 7.33
N LEU A 221 -3.04 12.06 8.19
CA LEU A 221 -2.20 13.24 8.42
C LEU A 221 -1.49 13.68 7.15
N THR A 222 -0.81 12.76 6.46
CA THR A 222 -0.05 13.08 5.24
C THR A 222 -0.97 13.57 4.13
N THR A 223 -2.12 12.91 3.94
CA THR A 223 -3.12 13.33 2.95
C THR A 223 -3.69 14.71 3.29
N SER A 224 -4.03 14.95 4.55
CA SER A 224 -4.53 16.24 5.02
C SER A 224 -3.49 17.36 4.83
N PHE A 225 -2.22 17.07 5.11
CA PHE A 225 -1.15 18.05 4.95
C PHE A 225 -0.94 18.43 3.47
N ILE A 226 -0.80 17.44 2.58
CA ILE A 226 -0.65 17.68 1.14
C ILE A 226 -1.87 18.39 0.57
N ALA A 227 -3.08 17.97 0.93
CA ALA A 227 -4.33 18.61 0.49
C ALA A 227 -4.46 20.05 1.00
N SER A 228 -4.01 20.33 2.24
CA SER A 228 -3.99 21.69 2.81
C SER A 228 -3.05 22.61 2.08
N VAL A 229 -1.82 22.16 1.78
CA VAL A 229 -0.85 22.93 0.98
C VAL A 229 -1.40 23.24 -0.41
N LEU A 230 -2.02 22.24 -1.06
CA LEU A 230 -2.65 22.40 -2.36
C LEU A 230 -3.82 23.38 -2.31
N CYS A 231 -4.70 23.27 -1.30
CA CYS A 231 -5.83 24.16 -1.11
C CYS A 231 -5.38 25.61 -0.85
N ALA A 232 -4.41 25.81 0.02
CA ALA A 232 -3.83 27.12 0.29
C ALA A 232 -3.27 27.78 -0.99
N ALA A 233 -2.54 27.01 -1.81
CA ALA A 233 -2.03 27.51 -3.10
C ALA A 233 -3.19 27.89 -4.05
N TRP A 234 -4.23 27.04 -4.18
CA TRP A 234 -5.39 27.32 -5.04
C TRP A 234 -6.20 28.53 -4.57
N LEU A 235 -6.34 28.73 -3.27
CA LEU A 235 -7.00 29.91 -2.69
C LEU A 235 -6.17 31.18 -2.92
N PHE A 236 -4.87 31.13 -2.64
CA PHE A 236 -3.95 32.25 -2.79
C PHE A 236 -3.89 32.75 -4.25
N PHE A 237 -3.74 31.84 -5.19
CA PHE A 237 -3.70 32.17 -6.64
C PHE A 237 -5.10 32.31 -7.25
N LYS A 238 -6.17 32.30 -6.45
CA LYS A 238 -7.57 32.46 -6.88
C LYS A 238 -7.98 31.54 -8.03
N LYS A 239 -7.44 30.31 -8.06
CA LYS A 239 -7.66 29.35 -9.15
C LYS A 239 -9.11 28.83 -9.17
N PRO A 240 -9.66 28.45 -10.35
CA PRO A 240 -10.97 27.81 -10.44
C PRO A 240 -11.02 26.52 -9.62
N GLY A 241 -12.18 26.22 -9.05
CA GLY A 241 -12.40 25.02 -8.20
C GLY A 241 -11.90 25.13 -6.76
N ARG A 242 -11.28 26.24 -6.35
CA ARG A 242 -10.74 26.44 -5.00
C ARG A 242 -11.74 26.21 -3.88
N PHE A 243 -12.98 26.66 -4.03
CA PHE A 243 -14.02 26.45 -3.01
C PHE A 243 -14.47 25.01 -2.89
N ARG A 244 -14.57 24.30 -4.02
CA ARG A 244 -14.87 22.85 -4.02
C ARG A 244 -13.76 22.08 -3.31
N LEU A 245 -12.49 22.39 -3.61
CA LEU A 245 -11.35 21.82 -2.91
C LEU A 245 -11.39 22.13 -1.41
N ALA A 246 -11.70 23.36 -1.03
CA ALA A 246 -11.82 23.77 0.38
C ALA A 246 -12.91 22.98 1.12
N VAL A 247 -14.07 22.75 0.49
CA VAL A 247 -15.14 21.93 1.08
C VAL A 247 -14.70 20.47 1.25
N ILE A 248 -14.08 19.86 0.24
CA ILE A 248 -13.57 18.48 0.33
C ILE A 248 -12.48 18.37 1.41
N LEU A 249 -11.57 19.35 1.48
CA LEU A 249 -10.56 19.41 2.54
C LEU A 249 -11.21 19.55 3.92
N LEU A 250 -12.22 20.42 4.07
CA LEU A 250 -12.94 20.56 5.34
C LEU A 250 -13.56 19.24 5.80
N ILE A 251 -14.18 18.48 4.88
CA ILE A 251 -14.71 17.15 5.17
C ILE A 251 -13.59 16.21 5.68
N LEU A 252 -12.43 16.20 5.01
CA LEU A 252 -11.27 15.40 5.43
C LEU A 252 -10.79 15.78 6.83
N LEU A 253 -10.62 17.09 7.08
CA LEU A 253 -10.12 17.59 8.37
C LEU A 253 -11.11 17.36 9.52
N VAL A 254 -12.41 17.51 9.27
CA VAL A 254 -13.45 17.22 10.27
C VAL A 254 -13.47 15.71 10.58
N SER A 255 -13.45 14.85 9.57
CA SER A 255 -13.37 13.40 9.76
C SER A 255 -12.12 13.00 10.52
N PHE A 256 -10.97 13.59 10.19
CA PHE A 256 -9.71 13.33 10.89
C PHE A 256 -9.74 13.83 12.33
N ALA A 257 -10.31 15.02 12.58
CA ALA A 257 -10.50 15.55 13.92
C ALA A 257 -11.40 14.64 14.78
N ILE A 258 -12.52 14.14 14.24
CA ILE A 258 -13.39 13.16 14.91
C ILE A 258 -12.56 11.92 15.32
N SER A 259 -11.72 11.41 14.41
CA SER A 259 -10.87 10.25 14.68
C SER A 259 -9.84 10.53 15.79
N VAL A 260 -9.13 11.67 15.71
CA VAL A 260 -8.06 12.01 16.67
C VAL A 260 -8.63 12.34 18.07
N LEU A 261 -9.80 12.96 18.14
CA LEU A 261 -10.43 13.39 19.41
C LEU A 261 -11.25 12.27 20.08
N ALA A 262 -11.25 11.06 19.56
CA ALA A 262 -11.97 9.93 20.13
C ALA A 262 -11.50 9.61 21.56
N PRO A 263 -12.43 9.34 22.50
CA PRO A 263 -12.08 9.00 23.89
C PRO A 263 -11.16 7.77 24.00
N GLY A 264 -11.36 6.76 23.15
CA GLY A 264 -10.55 5.53 23.11
C GLY A 264 -9.06 5.78 22.87
N ASN A 265 -8.70 6.88 22.18
CA ASN A 265 -7.29 7.23 21.99
C ASN A 265 -6.55 7.55 23.30
N ALA A 266 -7.24 8.14 24.27
CA ALA A 266 -6.67 8.40 25.59
C ALA A 266 -6.44 7.09 26.37
N VAL A 267 -7.34 6.13 26.25
CA VAL A 267 -7.18 4.79 26.85
C VAL A 267 -5.95 4.10 26.27
N ARG A 268 -5.80 4.10 24.96
CA ARG A 268 -4.65 3.54 24.27
C ARG A 268 -3.35 4.25 24.65
N ALA A 269 -3.33 5.57 24.62
CA ALA A 269 -2.15 6.37 24.92
C ALA A 269 -1.61 6.14 26.35
N ALA A 270 -2.48 5.77 27.31
CA ALA A 270 -2.05 5.43 28.66
C ALA A 270 -1.23 4.12 28.74
N ARG A 271 -1.27 3.30 27.69
CA ARG A 271 -0.53 2.01 27.61
C ARG A 271 0.76 2.10 26.79
N GLU A 272 0.99 3.20 26.09
CA GLU A 272 2.07 3.35 25.14
C GLU A 272 3.10 4.38 25.63
N ALA A 273 4.38 4.19 25.25
CA ALA A 273 5.45 5.12 25.56
C ALA A 273 5.53 6.24 24.51
N SER A 274 4.82 7.34 24.71
CA SER A 274 4.88 8.50 23.82
C SER A 274 6.17 9.30 23.96
N ILE A 275 6.59 9.99 22.89
CA ILE A 275 7.71 10.94 22.90
C ILE A 275 7.25 12.35 22.57
N SER A 276 8.09 13.37 22.84
CA SER A 276 7.74 14.75 22.54
C SER A 276 7.51 14.99 21.05
N PRO A 277 6.57 15.89 20.64
CA PRO A 277 6.31 16.18 19.22
C PRO A 277 7.55 16.63 18.45
N VAL A 278 8.43 17.43 19.07
CA VAL A 278 9.66 17.91 18.44
C VAL A 278 10.61 16.74 18.16
N LEU A 279 10.80 15.86 19.12
CA LEU A 279 11.63 14.67 18.95
C LEU A 279 11.04 13.72 17.89
N ALA A 280 9.71 13.55 17.86
CA ALA A 280 9.03 12.75 16.85
C ALA A 280 9.28 13.29 15.42
N ILE A 281 9.25 14.62 15.22
CA ILE A 281 9.54 15.24 13.92
C ILE A 281 11.01 15.02 13.52
N LEU A 282 11.95 15.23 14.43
CA LEU A 282 13.38 15.03 14.15
C LEU A 282 13.68 13.55 13.81
N LEU A 283 13.15 12.63 14.61
CA LEU A 283 13.29 11.20 14.35
C LEU A 283 12.58 10.76 13.06
N SER A 284 11.49 11.42 12.66
CA SER A 284 10.82 11.15 11.38
C SER A 284 11.75 11.41 10.19
N LEU A 285 12.49 12.52 10.22
CA LEU A 285 13.44 12.86 9.16
C LEU A 285 14.60 11.85 9.09
N SER A 286 15.19 11.50 10.24
CA SER A 286 16.30 10.54 10.27
C SER A 286 15.85 9.12 9.86
N ASN A 287 14.73 8.64 10.38
CA ASN A 287 14.19 7.34 10.00
C ASN A 287 13.81 7.29 8.50
N ALA A 288 13.22 8.36 7.96
CA ALA A 288 12.91 8.43 6.54
C ALA A 288 14.15 8.28 5.66
N VAL A 289 15.28 8.91 6.03
CA VAL A 289 16.55 8.74 5.32
C VAL A 289 17.05 7.30 5.43
N ILE A 290 17.12 6.74 6.64
CA ILE A 290 17.63 5.39 6.89
C ILE A 290 16.85 4.37 6.08
N TRP A 291 15.52 4.41 6.12
CA TRP A 291 14.67 3.45 5.43
C TRP A 291 14.72 3.60 3.91
N VAL A 292 14.70 4.82 3.36
CA VAL A 292 14.86 5.02 1.91
C VAL A 292 16.20 4.45 1.46
N MET A 293 17.28 4.69 2.19
CA MET A 293 18.59 4.15 1.84
C MET A 293 18.64 2.62 1.92
N SER A 294 17.94 2.00 2.88
CA SER A 294 17.88 0.54 3.00
C SER A 294 17.12 -0.15 1.85
N TRP A 295 16.19 0.55 1.19
CA TRP A 295 15.45 0.03 0.03
C TRP A 295 16.15 0.26 -1.30
N VAL A 296 17.18 1.14 -1.35
CA VAL A 296 17.90 1.39 -2.61
C VAL A 296 18.75 0.18 -2.98
N ASN A 297 18.28 -0.54 -4.01
CA ASN A 297 19.00 -1.66 -4.60
C ASN A 297 18.90 -1.59 -6.14
N LEU A 298 19.51 -2.54 -6.83
CA LEU A 298 19.56 -2.51 -8.30
C LEU A 298 18.18 -2.39 -8.97
N PRO A 299 17.14 -3.16 -8.61
CA PRO A 299 15.80 -3.00 -9.17
C PRO A 299 15.21 -1.59 -9.02
N GLN A 300 15.34 -0.96 -7.85
CA GLN A 300 14.85 0.41 -7.63
C GLN A 300 15.65 1.42 -8.47
N ILE A 301 16.97 1.27 -8.54
CA ILE A 301 17.83 2.15 -9.38
C ILE A 301 17.39 2.07 -10.85
N VAL A 302 17.13 0.87 -11.36
CA VAL A 302 16.65 0.65 -12.74
C VAL A 302 15.29 1.31 -12.96
N LEU A 303 14.33 1.14 -12.02
CA LEU A 303 13.04 1.82 -12.09
C LEU A 303 13.19 3.34 -12.15
N PHE A 304 14.03 3.91 -11.29
CA PHE A 304 14.25 5.37 -11.26
C PHE A 304 14.98 5.87 -12.50
N ALA A 305 15.89 5.09 -13.08
CA ALA A 305 16.53 5.42 -14.35
C ALA A 305 15.51 5.43 -15.50
N ILE A 306 14.60 4.44 -15.57
CA ILE A 306 13.50 4.39 -16.54
C ILE A 306 12.59 5.61 -16.37
N ALA A 307 12.19 5.93 -15.14
CA ALA A 307 11.36 7.09 -14.81
C ALA A 307 12.07 8.39 -15.22
N GLY A 308 13.37 8.51 -14.92
CA GLY A 308 14.17 9.66 -15.30
C GLY A 308 14.18 9.91 -16.81
N VAL A 309 14.36 8.87 -17.62
CA VAL A 309 14.29 8.98 -19.09
C VAL A 309 12.88 9.37 -19.54
N PHE A 310 11.83 8.79 -18.96
CA PHE A 310 10.46 9.15 -19.29
C PHE A 310 10.15 10.60 -18.95
N PHE A 311 10.56 11.09 -17.78
CA PHE A 311 10.38 12.49 -17.39
C PHE A 311 11.20 13.44 -18.28
N TYR A 312 12.40 13.04 -18.69
CA TYR A 312 13.18 13.82 -19.65
C TYR A 312 12.49 13.97 -21.01
N CYS A 313 11.80 12.91 -21.46
CA CYS A 313 11.08 12.90 -22.74
C CYS A 313 9.69 13.56 -22.69
N LEU A 314 9.24 14.05 -21.54
CA LEU A 314 7.96 14.76 -21.43
C LEU A 314 7.99 16.10 -22.19
N PRO A 315 6.83 16.54 -22.73
CA PRO A 315 6.70 17.87 -23.30
C PRO A 315 6.98 18.94 -22.23
N ASP A 316 7.51 20.07 -22.65
CA ASP A 316 7.81 21.20 -21.76
C ASP A 316 6.51 21.90 -21.31
N ARG A 317 5.90 21.35 -20.26
CA ARG A 317 4.77 21.98 -19.56
C ARG A 317 5.31 22.69 -18.33
N ARG A 318 5.37 24.01 -18.36
CA ARG A 318 5.81 24.85 -17.23
C ARG A 318 4.74 24.90 -16.13
N ILE A 319 4.51 23.76 -15.47
CA ILE A 319 3.56 23.69 -14.34
C ILE A 319 4.12 24.34 -13.06
N LEU A 320 5.45 24.41 -12.94
CA LEU A 320 6.19 25.03 -11.83
C LEU A 320 7.37 25.85 -12.38
N PRO A 321 7.87 26.82 -11.61
CA PRO A 321 9.01 27.65 -12.03
C PRO A 321 10.37 26.93 -12.03
N PHE A 322 10.48 25.74 -11.43
CA PHE A 322 11.69 24.89 -11.35
C PHE A 322 12.98 25.65 -11.00
N ARG A 323 12.95 26.61 -10.04
CA ARG A 323 14.08 27.49 -9.74
C ARG A 323 15.01 26.97 -8.64
N HIS A 324 14.47 26.27 -7.64
CA HIS A 324 15.16 25.90 -6.41
C HIS A 324 15.07 24.38 -6.17
N PRO A 325 15.86 23.54 -6.89
CA PRO A 325 15.70 22.08 -6.82
C PRO A 325 16.04 21.49 -5.45
N VAL A 326 17.03 22.04 -4.75
CA VAL A 326 17.39 21.58 -3.40
C VAL A 326 16.25 21.86 -2.41
N LEU A 327 15.72 23.08 -2.41
CA LEU A 327 14.59 23.44 -1.54
C LEU A 327 13.35 22.58 -1.85
N ALA A 328 13.04 22.38 -3.13
CA ALA A 328 11.94 21.51 -3.54
C ALA A 328 12.16 20.06 -3.05
N SER A 329 13.38 19.53 -3.17
CA SER A 329 13.72 18.20 -2.65
C SER A 329 13.51 18.11 -1.13
N ILE A 330 13.95 19.10 -0.37
CA ILE A 330 13.77 19.16 1.09
C ILE A 330 12.28 19.17 1.44
N LEU A 331 11.47 19.98 0.75
CA LEU A 331 10.03 20.08 1.00
C LEU A 331 9.30 18.77 0.63
N ILE A 332 9.59 18.19 -0.53
CA ILE A 332 9.00 16.91 -0.97
C ILE A 332 9.39 15.79 0.00
N PHE A 333 10.66 15.74 0.39
CA PHE A 333 11.15 14.73 1.35
C PHE A 333 10.57 14.95 2.75
N GLY A 334 10.41 16.19 3.20
CA GLY A 334 9.75 16.52 4.47
C GLY A 334 8.28 16.09 4.49
N LEU A 335 7.56 16.28 3.37
CA LEU A 335 6.20 15.75 3.21
C LEU A 335 6.18 14.23 3.29
N TYR A 336 7.11 13.54 2.65
CA TYR A 336 7.25 12.08 2.76
C TYR A 336 7.56 11.65 4.19
N ALA A 337 8.51 12.31 4.85
CA ALA A 337 8.92 11.99 6.22
C ALA A 337 7.82 12.20 7.25
N SER A 338 6.86 13.10 7.00
CA SER A 338 5.77 13.41 7.94
C SER A 338 4.90 12.20 8.31
N GLN A 339 4.85 11.17 7.47
CA GLN A 339 4.09 9.94 7.75
C GLN A 339 4.70 9.08 8.88
N TYR A 340 5.97 9.28 9.24
CA TYR A 340 6.62 8.62 10.37
C TYR A 340 6.27 9.30 11.72
N THR A 341 5.78 10.53 11.71
CA THR A 341 5.55 11.32 12.92
C THR A 341 4.45 10.76 13.83
N PRO A 342 3.25 10.32 13.33
CA PRO A 342 2.20 9.83 14.20
C PRO A 342 2.60 8.63 15.06
N PRO A 343 3.20 7.55 14.51
CA PRO A 343 3.60 6.40 15.34
C PRO A 343 4.76 6.75 16.29
N LEU A 344 5.75 7.53 15.84
CA LEU A 344 6.82 8.00 16.72
C LEU A 344 6.27 8.81 17.90
N TYR A 345 5.35 9.74 17.64
CA TYR A 345 4.70 10.51 18.68
C TYR A 345 3.90 9.64 19.64
N ALA A 346 3.08 8.71 19.11
CA ALA A 346 2.13 7.94 19.92
C ALA A 346 2.76 6.75 20.64
N MET A 347 3.79 6.12 20.07
CA MET A 347 4.32 4.83 20.53
C MET A 347 5.85 4.83 20.74
N GLY A 348 6.54 5.92 20.40
CA GLY A 348 8.00 6.01 20.53
C GLY A 348 8.81 5.25 19.46
N TYR A 349 8.16 4.56 18.52
CA TYR A 349 8.80 3.83 17.41
C TYR A 349 8.03 4.02 16.11
N ILE A 350 8.62 3.62 14.96
CA ILE A 350 8.08 3.92 13.61
C ILE A 350 6.88 3.05 13.19
N GLY A 351 6.44 2.14 14.05
CA GLY A 351 5.40 1.17 13.76
C GLY A 351 5.94 -0.18 13.28
N SER A 352 5.04 -1.15 13.11
CA SER A 352 5.33 -2.52 12.67
C SER A 352 5.52 -2.62 11.15
N GLY A 353 5.81 -3.82 10.65
CA GLY A 353 6.06 -4.12 9.24
C GLY A 353 5.00 -3.57 8.28
N ARG A 354 3.72 -3.66 8.63
CA ARG A 354 2.58 -3.10 7.85
C ARG A 354 2.71 -1.59 7.59
N GLN A 355 3.24 -0.86 8.55
CA GLN A 355 3.45 0.58 8.44
C GLN A 355 4.69 0.90 7.62
N ILE A 356 5.77 0.14 7.82
CA ILE A 356 7.00 0.24 7.02
C ILE A 356 6.73 -0.01 5.54
N ASN A 357 5.82 -0.94 5.21
CA ASN A 357 5.40 -1.20 3.84
C ASN A 357 4.83 0.06 3.15
N ILE A 358 4.00 0.85 3.85
CA ILE A 358 3.45 2.10 3.29
C ILE A 358 4.53 3.15 3.07
N TYR A 359 5.51 3.24 3.95
CA TYR A 359 6.65 4.13 3.76
C TYR A 359 7.43 3.75 2.49
N CYS A 360 7.61 2.45 2.25
CA CYS A 360 8.24 1.95 1.03
C CYS A 360 7.42 2.36 -0.21
N TYR A 361 6.11 2.14 -0.24
CA TYR A 361 5.24 2.52 -1.37
C TYR A 361 5.25 4.02 -1.62
N SER A 362 5.23 4.83 -0.56
CA SER A 362 5.26 6.29 -0.65
C SER A 362 6.63 6.81 -1.15
N SER A 363 7.72 6.09 -0.88
CA SER A 363 9.07 6.49 -1.30
C SER A 363 9.21 6.58 -2.82
N TYR A 364 8.54 5.72 -3.58
CA TYR A 364 8.52 5.79 -5.04
C TYR A 364 7.96 7.12 -5.55
N TRP A 365 6.84 7.58 -4.99
CA TRP A 365 6.23 8.87 -5.37
C TRP A 365 7.10 10.04 -4.98
N CYS A 366 7.72 9.99 -3.80
CA CYS A 366 8.67 11.00 -3.33
C CYS A 366 9.84 11.14 -4.31
N ILE A 367 10.48 10.01 -4.66
CA ILE A 367 11.63 10.00 -5.57
C ILE A 367 11.22 10.42 -6.98
N PHE A 368 10.07 9.97 -7.50
CA PHE A 368 9.55 10.41 -8.80
C PHE A 368 9.34 11.93 -8.85
N ALA A 369 8.78 12.51 -7.79
CA ALA A 369 8.56 13.96 -7.71
C ALA A 369 9.89 14.74 -7.68
N ILE A 370 10.87 14.28 -6.91
CA ILE A 370 12.22 14.87 -6.84
C ILE A 370 12.91 14.76 -8.21
N LEU A 371 12.92 13.56 -8.83
CA LEU A 371 13.52 13.35 -10.15
C LEU A 371 12.87 14.23 -11.21
N TYR A 372 11.54 14.31 -11.22
CA TYR A 372 10.81 15.17 -12.16
C TYR A 372 11.22 16.64 -12.00
N TYR A 373 11.35 17.12 -10.75
CA TYR A 373 11.74 18.51 -10.49
C TYR A 373 13.17 18.79 -10.96
N TRP A 374 14.15 17.94 -10.63
CA TRP A 374 15.54 18.08 -11.04
C TRP A 374 15.73 18.03 -12.54
N ILE A 375 15.06 17.11 -13.23
CA ILE A 375 15.14 16.97 -14.69
C ILE A 375 14.62 18.24 -15.38
N ASN A 376 13.49 18.79 -14.91
CA ASN A 376 12.97 20.01 -15.51
C ASN A 376 13.82 21.24 -15.17
N TRP A 377 14.35 21.33 -13.94
CA TRP A 377 15.34 22.37 -13.61
C TRP A 377 16.55 22.31 -14.55
N PHE A 378 17.11 21.12 -14.76
CA PHE A 378 18.24 20.91 -15.67
C PHE A 378 17.91 21.30 -17.12
N LYS A 379 16.72 20.91 -17.64
CA LYS A 379 16.25 21.28 -18.97
C LYS A 379 16.11 22.81 -19.17
N HIS A 380 15.76 23.53 -18.10
CA HIS A 380 15.53 24.97 -18.15
C HIS A 380 16.81 25.80 -17.92
N THR A 381 17.83 25.21 -17.31
CA THR A 381 19.09 25.92 -17.01
C THR A 381 20.16 25.70 -18.08
N ARG A 382 20.06 24.69 -18.93
CA ARG A 382 21.00 24.40 -20.02
C ARG A 382 20.36 24.67 -21.38
N SER A 383 21.08 25.42 -22.22
CA SER A 383 20.59 25.88 -23.53
C SER A 383 20.71 24.82 -24.63
N GLU A 384 21.52 23.78 -24.45
CA GLU A 384 21.82 22.79 -25.50
C GLU A 384 21.72 21.35 -24.98
N PRO A 385 21.03 20.42 -25.69
CA PRO A 385 21.05 19.02 -25.40
C PRO A 385 22.35 18.37 -25.89
N SER A 386 23.17 17.86 -24.97
CA SER A 386 24.40 17.13 -25.31
C SER A 386 24.34 15.65 -24.88
N GLY A 387 24.85 14.76 -25.74
CA GLY A 387 25.09 13.35 -25.41
C GLY A 387 23.85 12.47 -25.28
N LEU A 388 23.51 12.05 -24.08
CA LEU A 388 22.37 11.15 -23.79
C LEU A 388 21.03 11.59 -24.42
N PRO A 389 20.67 12.89 -24.47
CA PRO A 389 19.47 13.36 -25.14
C PRO A 389 19.41 13.03 -26.64
N ALA A 390 20.52 13.13 -27.35
CA ALA A 390 20.57 12.83 -28.78
C ALA A 390 20.40 11.32 -29.05
N PHE A 391 21.00 10.46 -28.22
CA PHE A 391 20.81 9.01 -28.28
C PHE A 391 19.35 8.62 -28.02
N LEU A 392 18.71 9.21 -27.01
CA LEU A 392 17.32 8.96 -26.66
C LEU A 392 16.31 9.68 -27.57
N ALA A 393 16.76 10.57 -28.44
CA ALA A 393 15.90 11.20 -29.47
C ALA A 393 15.43 10.15 -30.49
N VAL A 394 16.21 9.11 -30.74
CA VAL A 394 15.87 8.02 -31.66
C VAL A 394 14.87 7.04 -31.01
N PRO A 395 13.65 6.82 -31.57
CA PRO A 395 12.63 5.99 -30.98
C PRO A 395 13.05 4.54 -30.70
N SER A 396 13.87 3.97 -31.59
CA SER A 396 14.39 2.59 -31.42
C SER A 396 15.37 2.47 -30.25
N HIS A 397 16.23 3.48 -30.04
CA HIS A 397 17.17 3.50 -28.92
C HIS A 397 16.44 3.60 -27.58
N ARG A 398 15.39 4.45 -27.51
CA ARG A 398 14.51 4.54 -26.33
C ARG A 398 13.87 3.21 -25.99
N ALA A 399 13.29 2.56 -27.00
CA ALA A 399 12.61 1.27 -26.81
C ALA A 399 13.62 0.19 -26.39
N ALA A 400 14.81 0.14 -26.96
CA ALA A 400 15.89 -0.77 -26.56
C ALA A 400 16.33 -0.50 -25.11
N PHE A 401 16.48 0.75 -24.72
CA PHE A 401 16.81 1.12 -23.34
C PHE A 401 15.76 0.63 -22.34
N PHE A 402 14.46 0.79 -22.66
CA PHE A 402 13.40 0.32 -21.77
C PHE A 402 13.32 -1.20 -21.68
N LEU A 403 13.48 -1.89 -22.81
CA LEU A 403 13.51 -3.35 -22.82
C LEU A 403 14.70 -3.87 -22.01
N ALA A 404 15.89 -3.29 -22.21
CA ALA A 404 17.08 -3.62 -21.43
C ALA A 404 16.84 -3.33 -19.92
N GLY A 405 16.20 -2.20 -19.58
CA GLY A 405 15.84 -1.88 -18.20
C GLY A 405 14.89 -2.90 -17.59
N ILE A 406 13.85 -3.33 -18.29
CA ILE A 406 12.92 -4.37 -17.82
C ILE A 406 13.65 -5.70 -17.63
N LEU A 407 14.54 -6.08 -18.56
CA LEU A 407 15.33 -7.29 -18.43
C LEU A 407 16.32 -7.22 -17.25
N MET A 408 17.00 -6.09 -17.06
CA MET A 408 17.87 -5.86 -15.91
C MET A 408 17.09 -5.89 -14.59
N LEU A 409 15.87 -5.37 -14.57
CA LEU A 409 14.99 -5.41 -13.41
C LEU A 409 14.60 -6.87 -13.10
N ALA A 410 14.22 -7.64 -14.10
CA ALA A 410 13.91 -9.06 -13.93
C ALA A 410 15.11 -9.85 -13.40
N VAL A 411 16.31 -9.63 -13.97
CA VAL A 411 17.57 -10.25 -13.50
C VAL A 411 17.91 -9.79 -12.08
N GLY A 412 17.79 -8.50 -11.78
CA GLY A 412 18.07 -7.95 -10.45
C GLY A 412 17.13 -8.47 -9.36
N LEU A 413 15.89 -8.84 -9.72
CA LEU A 413 14.96 -9.48 -8.80
C LEU A 413 15.40 -10.93 -8.46
N VAL A 414 15.97 -11.67 -9.43
CA VAL A 414 16.38 -13.07 -9.23
C VAL A 414 17.79 -13.16 -8.64
N GLY A 415 18.67 -12.19 -8.94
CA GLY A 415 20.09 -12.15 -8.52
C GLY A 415 20.97 -13.07 -9.36
N PRO A 416 22.25 -12.69 -9.56
CA PRO A 416 23.16 -13.43 -10.44
C PRO A 416 23.94 -14.57 -9.76
N GLU A 417 24.14 -14.53 -8.44
CA GLU A 417 25.11 -15.42 -7.77
C GLU A 417 24.48 -16.65 -7.11
N ASP A 418 23.23 -16.53 -6.64
CA ASP A 418 22.47 -17.65 -6.08
C ASP A 418 20.97 -17.42 -6.28
N PRO A 419 20.35 -18.06 -7.28
CA PRO A 419 18.95 -17.79 -7.64
C PRO A 419 17.97 -18.22 -6.55
N LEU A 420 18.24 -19.25 -5.75
CA LEU A 420 17.32 -19.73 -4.72
C LEU A 420 17.21 -18.76 -3.52
N PRO A 421 18.29 -18.32 -2.87
CA PRO A 421 18.22 -17.33 -1.81
C PRO A 421 17.66 -15.98 -2.28
N SER A 422 17.89 -15.61 -3.54
CA SER A 422 17.34 -14.38 -4.13
C SER A 422 15.84 -14.49 -4.38
N LEU A 423 15.34 -15.64 -4.85
CA LEU A 423 13.92 -15.91 -4.98
C LEU A 423 13.20 -15.86 -3.63
N GLN A 424 13.80 -16.41 -2.58
CA GLN A 424 13.24 -16.35 -1.22
C GLN A 424 13.12 -14.93 -0.64
N ARG A 425 13.78 -13.93 -1.21
CA ARG A 425 13.58 -12.52 -0.84
C ARG A 425 12.31 -11.93 -1.44
N LEU A 426 11.77 -12.53 -2.50
CA LEU A 426 10.54 -12.09 -3.16
C LEU A 426 9.32 -12.67 -2.47
N THR A 427 8.24 -11.90 -2.40
CA THR A 427 6.95 -12.37 -1.88
C THR A 427 6.48 -13.63 -2.61
N SER A 428 6.53 -13.64 -3.95
CA SER A 428 6.15 -14.79 -4.76
C SER A 428 7.11 -15.97 -4.56
N GLY A 429 8.40 -15.70 -4.36
CA GLY A 429 9.40 -16.74 -4.11
C GLY A 429 9.17 -17.46 -2.79
N LYS A 430 8.89 -16.73 -1.70
CA LYS A 430 8.52 -17.32 -0.41
C LYS A 430 7.24 -18.16 -0.51
N ALA A 431 6.23 -17.65 -1.23
CA ALA A 431 4.99 -18.39 -1.47
C ALA A 431 5.23 -19.71 -2.21
N ILE A 432 6.04 -19.70 -3.29
CA ILE A 432 6.42 -20.91 -4.02
C ILE A 432 7.17 -21.88 -3.11
N THR A 433 8.18 -21.39 -2.38
CA THR A 433 8.98 -22.24 -1.48
C THR A 433 8.08 -22.93 -0.45
N ALA A 434 7.19 -22.19 0.21
CA ALA A 434 6.29 -22.74 1.21
C ALA A 434 5.31 -23.79 0.65
N ILE A 435 4.87 -23.62 -0.60
CA ILE A 435 4.04 -24.65 -1.28
C ILE A 435 4.88 -25.89 -1.63
N VAL A 436 6.08 -25.70 -2.17
CA VAL A 436 6.92 -26.81 -2.69
C VAL A 436 7.55 -27.62 -1.57
N ASP A 437 7.99 -27.00 -0.48
CA ASP A 437 8.58 -27.70 0.68
C ASP A 437 7.52 -28.27 1.65
N GLY A 438 6.23 -28.02 1.37
CA GLY A 438 5.10 -28.50 2.14
C GLY A 438 4.90 -27.77 3.49
N SER A 439 5.61 -26.67 3.76
CA SER A 439 5.39 -25.91 5.00
C SER A 439 4.00 -25.27 5.03
N ALA A 440 3.47 -24.83 3.87
CA ALA A 440 2.12 -24.31 3.74
C ALA A 440 1.06 -25.38 4.07
N ASP A 441 1.23 -26.62 3.59
CA ASP A 441 0.29 -27.72 3.86
C ASP A 441 0.31 -28.12 5.34
N ARG A 442 1.52 -28.24 5.95
CA ARG A 442 1.65 -28.52 7.39
C ARG A 442 1.01 -27.45 8.26
N HIS A 443 1.23 -26.17 7.92
CA HIS A 443 0.61 -25.04 8.60
C HIS A 443 -0.92 -25.07 8.51
N LYS A 444 -1.44 -25.30 7.30
CA LYS A 444 -2.89 -25.38 7.04
C LYS A 444 -3.53 -26.55 7.78
N GLN A 445 -2.89 -27.72 7.77
CA GLN A 445 -3.39 -28.88 8.49
C GLN A 445 -3.46 -28.61 9.99
N ALA A 446 -2.38 -28.08 10.60
CA ALA A 446 -2.38 -27.74 12.02
C ALA A 446 -3.43 -26.67 12.37
N TYR A 447 -3.65 -25.70 11.49
CA TYR A 447 -4.72 -24.71 11.66
C TYR A 447 -6.11 -25.36 11.58
N GLN A 448 -6.34 -26.30 10.67
CA GLN A 448 -7.61 -27.04 10.57
C GLN A 448 -7.88 -27.89 11.82
N GLU A 449 -6.89 -28.59 12.33
CA GLU A 449 -6.97 -29.34 13.60
C GLU A 449 -7.32 -28.40 14.78
N ARG A 450 -6.68 -27.23 14.85
CA ARG A 450 -7.01 -26.19 15.82
C ARG A 450 -8.45 -25.69 15.67
N LEU A 451 -8.90 -25.44 14.44
CA LEU A 451 -10.24 -24.97 14.16
C LEU A 451 -11.32 -25.99 14.57
N GLU A 452 -11.08 -27.27 14.35
CA GLU A 452 -11.98 -28.35 14.80
C GLU A 452 -12.12 -28.35 16.32
N LEU A 453 -11.05 -28.16 17.07
CA LEU A 453 -11.08 -28.01 18.51
C LEU A 453 -11.86 -26.77 18.97
N LEU A 454 -11.61 -25.62 18.31
CA LEU A 454 -12.30 -24.37 18.59
C LEU A 454 -13.81 -24.42 18.27
N LEU A 455 -14.21 -25.22 17.29
CA LEU A 455 -15.63 -25.44 16.94
C LEU A 455 -16.32 -26.45 17.88
N THR A 456 -15.55 -27.24 18.65
CA THR A 456 -16.10 -28.22 19.59
C THR A 456 -16.51 -27.54 20.90
N PRO A 457 -17.78 -27.54 21.28
CA PRO A 457 -18.24 -26.86 22.50
C PRO A 457 -17.52 -27.36 23.75
N SER A 458 -16.86 -26.48 24.49
CA SER A 458 -16.20 -26.77 25.76
C SER A 458 -16.06 -25.49 26.58
N ASP A 459 -15.96 -25.60 27.91
CA ASP A 459 -15.68 -24.45 28.77
C ASP A 459 -14.23 -23.97 28.57
N VAL A 460 -13.30 -24.90 28.47
CA VAL A 460 -11.87 -24.63 28.22
C VAL A 460 -11.44 -25.38 26.96
N CYS A 461 -10.98 -24.66 25.96
CA CYS A 461 -10.41 -25.24 24.75
C CYS A 461 -8.89 -25.28 24.91
N VAL A 462 -8.32 -26.48 24.88
CA VAL A 462 -6.86 -26.70 24.92
C VAL A 462 -6.36 -26.95 23.49
N LEU A 463 -5.51 -26.09 22.99
CA LEU A 463 -4.92 -26.18 21.63
C LEU A 463 -3.56 -26.89 21.71
N PRO A 464 -3.19 -27.73 20.72
CA PRO A 464 -2.00 -28.59 20.77
C PRO A 464 -0.66 -27.88 20.61
N GLY A 465 -0.61 -26.57 20.74
CA GLY A 465 0.61 -25.77 20.61
C GLY A 465 0.54 -24.71 19.51
N LEU A 466 1.68 -24.09 19.22
CA LEU A 466 1.81 -23.08 18.18
C LEU A 466 1.72 -23.69 16.78
N LEU A 467 1.23 -22.93 15.82
CA LEU A 467 1.21 -23.36 14.42
C LEU A 467 2.64 -23.53 13.88
N PRO A 468 2.89 -24.56 13.05
CA PRO A 468 4.18 -24.73 12.41
C PRO A 468 4.61 -23.50 11.63
N PRO A 469 5.89 -23.08 11.70
CA PRO A 469 6.38 -21.92 10.95
C PRO A 469 6.13 -22.06 9.46
N CYS A 470 5.61 -20.98 8.84
CA CYS A 470 5.41 -20.89 7.41
C CYS A 470 5.87 -19.50 6.93
N PRO A 471 6.97 -19.39 6.15
CA PRO A 471 7.65 -18.12 5.88
C PRO A 471 6.81 -16.97 5.31
N PRO A 472 5.72 -17.21 4.52
CA PRO A 472 4.82 -16.13 4.11
C PRO A 472 3.94 -15.56 5.22
N PHE A 473 3.75 -16.29 6.33
CA PHE A 473 2.94 -15.84 7.46
C PHE A 473 3.78 -15.24 8.60
N GLU A 474 3.12 -14.58 9.52
CA GLU A 474 3.66 -14.20 10.82
C GLU A 474 3.75 -15.42 11.74
N ASP A 475 4.52 -15.30 12.82
CA ASP A 475 4.50 -16.27 13.89
C ASP A 475 3.13 -16.30 14.55
N ASP A 476 2.79 -17.45 15.13
CA ASP A 476 1.59 -17.61 15.92
C ASP A 476 1.65 -16.72 17.17
N LEU A 477 0.63 -15.88 17.34
CA LEU A 477 0.60 -14.86 18.38
C LEU A 477 -0.02 -15.35 19.71
N LEU A 478 -0.42 -16.63 19.80
CA LEU A 478 -1.03 -17.17 21.02
C LEU A 478 -0.01 -17.38 22.13
N ALA A 479 -0.44 -17.19 23.37
CA ALA A 479 0.39 -17.44 24.53
C ALA A 479 0.43 -18.92 24.93
N ALA A 480 1.62 -19.41 25.27
CA ALA A 480 1.88 -20.83 25.57
C ALA A 480 1.66 -21.23 27.02
N SER A 481 1.32 -20.32 27.97
CA SER A 481 1.18 -20.67 29.40
C SER A 481 -0.18 -20.36 29.97
N GLU A 482 -0.59 -21.15 30.98
CA GLU A 482 -1.85 -20.94 31.72
C GLU A 482 -1.82 -19.65 32.55
N ASP A 483 -0.66 -19.21 33.01
CA ASP A 483 -0.49 -18.00 33.82
C ASP A 483 -0.62 -16.71 32.98
N ASP A 484 -0.47 -16.82 31.65
CA ASP A 484 -0.71 -15.73 30.69
C ASP A 484 -2.19 -15.65 30.27
N GLY A 485 -3.12 -16.10 31.10
CA GLY A 485 -4.56 -16.16 30.85
C GLY A 485 -5.24 -14.80 30.59
N GLU A 486 -4.50 -13.71 30.62
CA GLU A 486 -4.91 -12.37 30.20
C GLU A 486 -4.35 -12.00 28.82
N TYR A 487 -3.84 -12.97 28.04
CA TYR A 487 -3.32 -12.68 26.71
C TYR A 487 -4.49 -12.44 25.75
N TRP A 488 -4.61 -11.22 25.27
CA TRP A 488 -5.81 -10.75 24.56
C TRP A 488 -6.15 -11.56 23.29
N GLN A 489 -5.17 -12.19 22.64
CA GLN A 489 -5.42 -13.06 21.48
C GLN A 489 -6.15 -14.35 21.87
N ASN A 490 -5.79 -14.94 23.01
CA ASN A 490 -6.45 -16.12 23.54
C ASN A 490 -7.88 -15.80 23.99
N GLU A 491 -8.07 -14.62 24.61
CA GLU A 491 -9.41 -14.11 24.98
C GLU A 491 -10.27 -13.85 23.73
N ALA A 492 -9.69 -13.26 22.68
CA ALA A 492 -10.38 -13.02 21.41
C ALA A 492 -10.88 -14.31 20.76
N LEU A 493 -10.06 -15.38 20.76
CA LEU A 493 -10.47 -16.71 20.29
C LEU A 493 -11.56 -17.30 21.15
N ALA A 494 -11.42 -17.23 22.49
CA ALA A 494 -12.41 -17.75 23.42
C ALA A 494 -13.77 -17.09 23.19
N GLU A 495 -13.81 -15.77 23.05
CA GLU A 495 -15.04 -15.02 22.81
C GLU A 495 -15.65 -15.29 21.43
N TYR A 496 -14.80 -15.40 20.39
CA TYR A 496 -15.25 -15.64 19.03
C TYR A 496 -15.90 -17.02 18.87
N PHE A 497 -15.31 -18.07 19.46
CA PHE A 497 -15.78 -19.45 19.39
C PHE A 497 -16.67 -19.88 20.59
N ASN A 498 -17.00 -18.92 21.47
CA ASN A 498 -17.89 -19.15 22.62
C ASN A 498 -17.37 -20.13 23.67
N HIS A 499 -16.06 -20.07 23.95
CA HIS A 499 -15.42 -20.74 25.08
C HIS A 499 -15.26 -19.78 26.28
N LYS A 500 -15.10 -20.29 27.48
CA LYS A 500 -14.72 -19.47 28.65
C LYS A 500 -13.23 -19.12 28.62
N LYS A 501 -12.40 -20.05 28.12
CA LYS A 501 -10.94 -19.89 28.03
C LYS A 501 -10.37 -20.71 26.88
N VAL A 502 -9.37 -20.16 26.21
CA VAL A 502 -8.50 -20.85 25.22
C VAL A 502 -7.09 -20.83 25.76
N VAL A 503 -6.43 -21.99 25.81
CA VAL A 503 -5.03 -22.13 26.26
C VAL A 503 -4.26 -22.99 25.28
N LEU A 504 -2.93 -22.80 25.23
CA LEU A 504 -2.05 -23.72 24.53
C LEU A 504 -1.54 -24.79 25.45
N ASP A 505 -1.42 -26.02 24.96
CA ASP A 505 -0.75 -27.10 25.68
C ASP A 505 0.74 -26.80 25.78
N ALA A 506 1.26 -26.65 26.98
CA ALA A 506 2.67 -26.35 27.24
C ALA A 506 3.60 -27.56 26.96
N ALA A 507 3.05 -28.72 26.66
CA ALA A 507 3.80 -29.96 26.45
C ALA A 507 4.04 -30.30 24.97
N GLY A 508 3.58 -29.47 24.05
CA GLY A 508 3.72 -29.65 22.58
C GLY A 508 4.99 -29.04 21.99
#